data_21469be1fe07b15f347bb6091bd20c27
#
_entry.id   21469be1fe07b15f347bb6091bd20c27
#
_cell.length_a   1.000
_cell.length_b   1.000
_cell.length_c   1.000
_cell.angle_alpha   90.00
_cell.angle_beta   90.00
_cell.angle_gamma   90.00
#
_symmetry.space_group_name_H-M   'P 1'
#
loop_
_entity.id
_entity.type
_entity.pdbx_description
1 polymer ?
#
loop_
_entity_poly.entity_id
_entity_poly.type
_entity_poly.pdbx_seq_one_letter_code
_entity_poly.pdbx_strand_id
1 'polypeptide(L)' 'MKSRQLIRKLKQLGVEFAKGRGKGGHQLAKFRGKQTTVPIHGDADVGPIFIKKLCKQLGIDPDDIL' A
#
# COMPACT_ATOMS: atom_id res chain seq x y z
N MET A 1 10.50 6.01 1.43
CA MET A 1 10.34 4.55 1.61
C MET A 1 10.18 3.90 0.24
N LYS A 2 10.87 2.83 -0.01
CA LYS A 2 10.71 2.11 -1.27
C LYS A 2 9.38 1.37 -1.30
N SER A 3 8.76 1.29 -2.48
CA SER A 3 7.46 0.63 -2.60
C SER A 3 7.51 -0.83 -2.15
N ARG A 4 8.61 -1.53 -2.40
CA ARG A 4 8.80 -2.90 -1.94
C ARG A 4 8.74 -2.99 -0.42
N GLN A 5 9.38 -2.06 0.27
CA GLN A 5 9.39 -2.00 1.72
C GLN A 5 8.00 -1.67 2.26
N LEU A 6 7.30 -0.74 1.62
CA LEU A 6 5.94 -0.38 1.99
C LEU A 6 5.01 -1.59 1.92
N ILE A 7 5.08 -2.34 0.82
CA ILE A 7 4.26 -3.53 0.65
C ILE A 7 4.55 -4.56 1.72
N ARG A 8 5.82 -4.77 2.04
CA ARG A 8 6.19 -5.72 3.09
C ARG A 8 5.57 -5.33 4.42
N LYS A 9 5.66 -4.06 4.79
CA LYS A 9 5.09 -3.57 6.04
C LYS A 9 3.57 -3.72 6.07
N LEU A 10 2.91 -3.40 4.97
CA LEU A 10 1.46 -3.56 4.88
C LEU A 10 1.05 -5.03 5.03
N LYS A 11 1.78 -5.94 4.41
CA LYS A 11 1.50 -7.37 4.55
C LYS A 11 1.67 -7.83 5.99
N GLN A 12 2.66 -7.31 6.70
CA GLN A 12 2.86 -7.65 8.11
C GLN A 12 1.69 -7.22 8.99
N LEU A 13 0.98 -6.16 8.59
CA LEU A 13 -0.20 -5.69 9.30
C LEU A 13 -1.47 -6.46 8.93
N GLY A 14 -1.39 -7.34 7.94
CA GLY A 14 -2.54 -8.13 7.51
C GLY A 14 -3.20 -7.63 6.24
N VAL A 15 -2.61 -6.67 5.55
CA VAL A 15 -3.16 -6.20 4.27
C VAL A 15 -2.98 -7.27 3.20
N GLU A 16 -4.05 -7.56 2.48
CA GLU A 16 -4.02 -8.50 1.37
C GLU A 16 -3.86 -7.75 0.05
N PHE A 17 -3.06 -8.32 -0.83
CA PHE A 17 -2.82 -7.73 -2.15
C PHE A 17 -3.35 -8.65 -3.23
N ALA A 18 -4.05 -8.07 -4.20
CA ALA A 18 -4.54 -8.78 -5.37
C ALA A 18 -4.07 -8.05 -6.61
N LYS A 19 -3.86 -8.79 -7.69
CA LYS A 19 -3.52 -8.17 -8.95
C LYS A 19 -4.67 -7.28 -9.40
N GLY A 20 -4.37 -6.00 -9.60
CA GLY A 20 -5.35 -5.07 -10.11
C GLY A 20 -5.64 -5.35 -11.57
N ARG A 21 -6.80 -4.92 -12.00
CA ARG A 21 -7.13 -4.90 -13.42
C ARG A 21 -6.47 -3.68 -14.01
N GLY A 22 -5.56 -3.86 -14.88
CA GLY A 22 -4.93 -2.74 -15.53
C GLY A 22 -3.50 -3.02 -15.89
N LYS A 23 -2.97 -2.12 -16.66
CA LYS A 23 -1.61 -2.23 -17.15
C LYS A 23 -0.66 -1.67 -16.10
N GLY A 24 0.39 -2.41 -15.88
CA GLY A 24 1.49 -1.95 -15.07
C GLY A 24 1.26 -2.15 -13.59
N GLY A 25 2.17 -1.74 -12.80
CA GLY A 25 2.41 -2.09 -11.44
C GLY A 25 1.42 -1.64 -10.37
N HIS A 26 0.13 -1.62 -10.65
CA HIS A 26 -0.87 -1.30 -9.62
C HIS A 26 -1.43 -2.57 -9.05
N GLN A 27 -1.47 -2.67 -7.73
CA GLN A 27 -2.11 -3.77 -7.03
C GLN A 27 -3.22 -3.24 -6.14
N LEU A 28 -4.24 -4.07 -5.95
CA LEU A 28 -5.33 -3.75 -5.05
C LEU A 28 -4.97 -4.22 -3.65
N ALA A 29 -5.00 -3.31 -2.70
CA ALA A 29 -4.75 -3.60 -1.30
C ALA A 29 -6.08 -3.62 -0.56
N LYS A 30 -6.33 -4.70 0.18
CA LYS A 30 -7.57 -4.87 0.95
C LYS A 30 -7.25 -5.07 2.43
N PHE A 31 -7.98 -4.37 3.28
CA PHE A 31 -7.79 -4.48 4.72
C PHE A 31 -9.11 -4.18 5.43
N ARG A 32 -9.63 -5.18 6.15
CA ARG A 32 -10.84 -5.05 6.98
C ARG A 32 -12.02 -4.42 6.24
N GLY A 33 -12.28 -4.90 5.02
CA GLY A 33 -13.39 -4.41 4.22
C GLY A 33 -13.12 -3.12 3.45
N LYS A 34 -11.96 -2.53 3.65
CA LYS A 34 -11.54 -1.34 2.90
C LYS A 34 -10.53 -1.73 1.84
N GLN A 35 -10.49 -0.98 0.76
CA GLN A 35 -9.57 -1.27 -0.32
C GLN A 35 -9.06 0.01 -0.97
N THR A 36 -7.86 -0.07 -1.51
CA THR A 36 -7.27 1.01 -2.27
C THR A 36 -6.26 0.44 -3.27
N THR A 37 -5.90 1.24 -4.25
CA THR A 37 -4.91 0.85 -5.24
C THR A 37 -3.55 1.35 -4.81
N VAL A 38 -2.55 0.47 -4.83
CA VAL A 38 -1.18 0.82 -4.49
C VAL A 38 -0.33 0.72 -5.74
N PRO A 39 0.32 1.81 -6.17
CA PRO A 39 1.25 1.73 -7.29
C PRO A 39 2.50 0.98 -6.88
N ILE A 40 2.85 -0.03 -7.66
CA ILE A 40 4.04 -0.83 -7.41
C ILE A 40 4.97 -0.65 -8.58
N HIS A 41 6.03 0.09 -8.37
CA HIS A 41 7.01 0.38 -9.41
C HIS A 41 8.40 -0.12 -8.99
N GLY A 42 8.47 -1.35 -8.50
CA GLY A 42 9.75 -1.92 -8.12
C GLY A 42 10.42 -1.14 -6.98
N ASP A 43 11.51 -0.46 -7.29
CA ASP A 43 12.28 0.28 -6.29
C ASP A 43 11.93 1.77 -6.22
N ALA A 44 10.78 2.17 -6.75
CA ALA A 44 10.37 3.57 -6.69
C ALA A 44 10.18 4.02 -5.25
N ASP A 45 10.52 5.27 -4.99
CA ASP A 45 10.30 5.87 -3.68
C ASP A 45 8.86 6.32 -3.55
N VAL A 46 8.28 6.05 -2.39
CA VAL A 46 6.94 6.47 -2.04
C VAL A 46 7.04 7.51 -0.94
N GLY A 47 6.49 8.70 -1.21
CA GLY A 47 6.57 9.79 -0.25
C GLY A 47 5.65 9.60 0.96
N PRO A 48 5.96 10.29 2.08
CA PRO A 48 5.18 10.16 3.31
C PRO A 48 3.74 10.65 3.16
N ILE A 49 3.51 11.65 2.33
CA ILE A 49 2.15 12.17 2.12
C ILE A 49 1.29 11.10 1.47
N PHE A 50 1.82 10.42 0.46
CA PHE A 50 1.12 9.33 -0.19
C PHE A 50 0.84 8.19 0.78
N ILE A 51 1.83 7.83 1.61
CA ILE A 51 1.68 6.76 2.58
C ILE A 51 0.58 7.10 3.59
N LYS A 52 0.51 8.34 4.04
CA LYS A 52 -0.56 8.77 4.96
C LYS A 52 -1.94 8.65 4.33
N LYS A 53 -2.07 9.05 3.06
CA LYS A 53 -3.34 8.91 2.36
C LYS A 53 -3.75 7.45 2.20
N LEU A 54 -2.80 6.60 1.84
CA LEU A 54 -3.02 5.17 1.70
C LEU A 54 -3.49 4.56 3.01
N CYS A 55 -2.81 4.86 4.10
CA CYS A 55 -3.17 4.37 5.42
C CYS A 55 -4.55 4.83 5.83
N LYS A 56 -4.89 6.07 5.56
CA LYS A 56 -6.22 6.60 5.86
C LYS A 56 -7.31 5.82 5.12
N GLN A 57 -7.07 5.51 3.85
CA GLN A 57 -8.03 4.77 3.06
C GLN A 57 -8.23 3.34 3.55
N LEU A 58 -7.18 2.74 4.10
CA LEU A 58 -7.23 1.38 4.64
C LEU A 58 -7.59 1.34 6.13
N GLY A 59 -7.66 2.50 6.79
CA GLY A 59 -7.92 2.54 8.21
C GLY A 59 -6.73 2.11 9.07
N ILE A 60 -5.52 2.31 8.56
CA ILE A 60 -4.28 1.96 9.25
C ILE A 60 -3.65 3.22 9.81
N ASP A 61 -3.09 3.13 11.01
CA ASP A 61 -2.34 4.23 11.59
C ASP A 61 -1.03 4.42 10.80
N PRO A 62 -0.76 5.60 10.25
CA PRO A 62 0.48 5.85 9.53
C PRO A 62 1.73 5.54 10.36
N ASP A 63 1.66 5.69 11.67
CA ASP A 63 2.79 5.40 12.55
C ASP A 63 3.18 3.93 12.55
N ASP A 64 2.25 3.05 12.16
CA ASP A 64 2.56 1.63 12.03
C ASP A 64 3.40 1.33 10.78
N ILE A 65 3.47 2.27 9.86
CA ILE A 65 4.22 2.14 8.62
C ILE A 65 5.47 3.01 8.63
N LEU A 66 5.33 4.26 9.05
CA LEU A 66 6.43 5.24 9.05
C LEU A 66 7.33 5.12 10.31
#